data_49fe119b506d8e240a404f0a5c306924
#
_entry.id   49fe119b506d8e240a404f0a5c306924
#
_cell.length_a   1.000
_cell.length_b   1.000
_cell.length_c   1.000
_cell.angle_alpha   90.00
_cell.angle_beta   90.00
_cell.angle_gamma   90.00
#
_symmetry.space_group_name_H-M   'P 1'
#
loop_
_entity.id
_entity.type
_entity.pdbx_description
1 polymer ?
#
loop_
_entity_poly.entity_id
_entity_poly.type
_entity_poly.pdbx_seq_one_letter_code
_entity_poly.pdbx_strand_id
1 'polypeptide(L)'
;MRFTAWLAMSVAIVSTQRGLQMDRREFVESCALGAGSLAATLASNAWAVDAKARNHGRVLLVDELGKPLKAAGLRAQTNYLFHYPFEATPVFLLDLGKAAAATQLVTRDKQPYQWPGGVGPRRSLVAFSAICAHKLVYPTKDLSFISFRKGAAVNPQTPSKGSDLIHCCADHSQYDPARGAQVLAGPAEQPLCAVLLEHDAKTDQLTATGTLGGELFDDFFKKYEMKLSLEVGPNAKQAVLQQSTVRELDQYCRNPVRC
;
A
#
# COMPACT_ATOMS: atom_id res chain seq x y z
N MET A 1 34.82 -51.03 -57.62
CA MET A 1 35.85 -50.34 -58.44
C MET A 1 36.06 -48.91 -57.99
N ARG A 2 37.31 -48.59 -57.77
CA ARG A 2 37.95 -47.28 -57.53
C ARG A 2 37.92 -46.67 -56.12
N PHE A 3 39.10 -46.84 -55.55
CA PHE A 3 39.83 -46.11 -54.49
C PHE A 3 40.04 -44.64 -54.83
N THR A 4 40.10 -43.79 -53.83
CA THR A 4 41.01 -42.66 -53.65
C THR A 4 40.81 -42.10 -52.29
N ALA A 5 41.68 -42.28 -51.36
CA ALA A 5 42.95 -41.63 -51.04
C ALA A 5 42.76 -40.52 -50.03
N TRP A 6 43.19 -40.81 -48.80
CA TRP A 6 43.38 -39.92 -47.67
C TRP A 6 44.61 -39.06 -47.89
N LEU A 7 44.52 -37.78 -47.65
CA LEU A 7 45.66 -36.88 -47.43
C LEU A 7 45.56 -36.31 -46.01
N ALA A 8 46.43 -36.83 -45.14
CA ALA A 8 46.68 -36.30 -43.80
C ALA A 8 47.57 -35.04 -43.93
N MET A 9 47.07 -33.93 -43.41
CA MET A 9 47.88 -32.72 -43.26
C MET A 9 48.16 -32.53 -41.78
N SER A 10 49.39 -32.89 -41.38
CA SER A 10 49.95 -32.62 -40.04
C SER A 10 50.28 -31.14 -39.92
N VAL A 11 49.57 -30.43 -39.06
CA VAL A 11 49.96 -29.08 -38.60
C VAL A 11 50.74 -29.20 -37.32
N ALA A 12 52.01 -28.87 -37.34
CA ALA A 12 52.88 -28.78 -36.19
C ALA A 12 52.51 -27.51 -35.38
N ILE A 13 52.05 -27.70 -34.17
CA ILE A 13 51.86 -26.63 -33.18
C ILE A 13 53.19 -26.39 -32.50
N VAL A 14 53.86 -25.28 -32.84
CA VAL A 14 54.99 -24.74 -32.07
C VAL A 14 54.44 -23.99 -30.88
N SER A 15 54.56 -24.58 -29.67
CA SER A 15 54.22 -23.90 -28.45
C SER A 15 55.37 -22.99 -28.00
N THR A 16 55.20 -21.70 -28.19
CA THR A 16 56.06 -20.68 -27.58
C THR A 16 55.44 -20.28 -26.22
N GLN A 17 55.87 -20.92 -25.18
CA GLN A 17 55.58 -20.45 -23.81
C GLN A 17 56.50 -19.25 -23.51
N ARG A 18 55.96 -18.04 -23.66
CA ARG A 18 56.50 -16.85 -23.02
C ARG A 18 55.79 -16.76 -21.62
N GLY A 19 56.56 -17.05 -20.59
CA GLY A 19 56.14 -16.78 -19.21
C GLY A 19 55.96 -15.27 -19.01
N LEU A 20 54.73 -14.81 -18.91
CA LEU A 20 54.39 -13.49 -18.41
C LEU A 20 54.62 -13.48 -16.91
N GLN A 21 55.79 -13.00 -16.49
CA GLN A 21 56.07 -12.66 -15.10
C GLN A 21 55.39 -11.30 -14.86
N MET A 22 54.19 -11.34 -14.28
CA MET A 22 53.51 -10.14 -13.83
C MET A 22 54.13 -9.66 -12.53
N ASP A 23 54.59 -8.40 -12.51
CA ASP A 23 55.14 -7.78 -11.31
C ASP A 23 54.06 -7.57 -10.27
N ARG A 24 54.39 -7.72 -8.98
CA ARG A 24 53.44 -7.60 -7.86
C ARG A 24 52.73 -6.26 -7.80
N ARG A 25 53.33 -5.20 -8.38
CA ARG A 25 52.72 -3.87 -8.47
C ARG A 25 51.57 -3.80 -9.49
N GLU A 26 51.74 -4.42 -10.65
CA GLU A 26 50.68 -4.44 -11.69
C GLU A 26 49.49 -5.26 -11.26
N PHE A 27 49.68 -6.31 -10.47
CA PHE A 27 48.58 -7.11 -9.89
C PHE A 27 47.74 -6.32 -8.88
N VAL A 28 48.40 -5.49 -8.04
CA VAL A 28 47.68 -4.67 -7.05
C VAL A 28 46.89 -3.54 -7.70
N GLU A 29 47.42 -2.88 -8.75
CA GLU A 29 46.70 -1.84 -9.48
C GLU A 29 45.53 -2.40 -10.28
N SER A 30 45.64 -3.58 -10.88
CA SER A 30 44.50 -4.24 -11.54
C SER A 30 43.40 -4.69 -10.59
N CYS A 31 43.74 -5.10 -9.37
CA CYS A 31 42.73 -5.44 -8.34
C CYS A 31 42.02 -4.19 -7.76
N ALA A 32 42.69 -3.05 -7.68
CA ALA A 32 42.10 -1.81 -7.17
C ALA A 32 41.06 -1.22 -8.15
N LEU A 33 41.27 -1.34 -9.46
CA LEU A 33 40.31 -0.92 -10.48
C LEU A 33 39.10 -1.85 -10.59
N GLY A 34 39.26 -3.15 -10.31
CA GLY A 34 38.20 -4.15 -10.32
C GLY A 34 37.25 -4.04 -9.13
N ALA A 35 37.77 -3.70 -7.94
CA ALA A 35 36.96 -3.59 -6.73
C ALA A 35 36.06 -2.34 -6.70
N GLY A 36 36.49 -1.25 -7.31
CA GLY A 36 35.71 0.00 -7.43
C GLY A 36 34.48 -0.13 -8.31
N SER A 37 34.55 -0.92 -9.39
CA SER A 37 33.44 -1.10 -10.34
C SER A 37 32.35 -2.06 -9.80
N LEU A 38 32.72 -3.04 -8.96
CA LEU A 38 31.76 -3.96 -8.33
C LEU A 38 30.99 -3.32 -7.16
N ALA A 39 31.61 -2.39 -6.44
CA ALA A 39 30.95 -1.68 -5.35
C ALA A 39 29.89 -0.68 -5.86
N ALA A 40 30.08 -0.07 -7.02
CA ALA A 40 29.13 0.87 -7.62
C ALA A 40 27.89 0.17 -8.21
N THR A 41 28.01 -1.09 -8.68
CA THR A 41 26.89 -1.86 -9.24
C THR A 41 26.05 -2.54 -8.17
N LEU A 42 26.57 -2.78 -6.96
CA LEU A 42 25.82 -3.35 -5.84
C LEU A 42 24.98 -2.31 -5.08
N ALA A 43 25.32 -1.03 -5.17
CA ALA A 43 24.56 0.05 -4.53
C ALA A 43 23.29 0.46 -5.27
N SER A 44 23.13 0.10 -6.55
CA SER A 44 21.99 0.51 -7.38
C SER A 44 20.84 -0.50 -7.43
N ASN A 45 20.96 -1.69 -6.82
CA ASN A 45 19.91 -2.72 -6.87
C ASN A 45 19.16 -2.94 -5.54
N ALA A 46 19.31 -2.05 -4.54
CA ALA A 46 18.69 -2.23 -3.23
C ALA A 46 17.24 -1.72 -3.12
N TRP A 47 16.62 -1.26 -4.20
CA TRP A 47 15.30 -0.61 -4.14
C TRP A 47 14.30 -1.16 -5.17
N ALA A 48 14.27 -2.45 -5.37
CA ALA A 48 13.12 -3.07 -6.03
C ALA A 48 11.97 -3.17 -5.00
N VAL A 49 11.26 -2.06 -4.80
CA VAL A 49 9.99 -2.05 -4.06
C VAL A 49 8.94 -2.65 -4.97
N ASP A 50 8.53 -3.87 -4.72
CA ASP A 50 7.65 -4.61 -5.62
C ASP A 50 6.20 -4.75 -5.11
N ALA A 51 5.76 -3.88 -4.22
CA ALA A 51 4.34 -3.69 -3.99
C ALA A 51 3.84 -2.64 -4.99
N LYS A 52 3.47 -3.09 -6.17
CA LYS A 52 2.93 -2.22 -7.22
C LYS A 52 1.57 -1.69 -6.81
N ALA A 53 1.40 -0.36 -6.94
CA ALA A 53 0.06 0.21 -6.87
C ALA A 53 -0.85 -0.48 -7.90
N ARG A 54 -2.02 -0.94 -7.47
CA ARG A 54 -3.02 -1.50 -8.37
C ARG A 54 -3.98 -0.41 -8.80
N ASN A 55 -4.11 -0.24 -10.10
CA ASN A 55 -5.06 0.70 -10.68
C ASN A 55 -6.43 0.01 -10.81
N HIS A 56 -7.46 0.57 -10.19
CA HIS A 56 -8.84 0.09 -10.26
C HIS A 56 -9.77 1.09 -10.98
N GLY A 57 -9.20 2.05 -11.70
CA GLY A 57 -9.94 3.13 -12.33
C GLY A 57 -10.04 4.38 -11.46
N ARG A 58 -10.42 5.47 -12.08
CA ARG A 58 -10.55 6.79 -11.46
C ARG A 58 -11.99 6.99 -10.99
N VAL A 59 -12.17 7.26 -9.71
CA VAL A 59 -13.48 7.44 -9.08
C VAL A 59 -13.52 8.80 -8.39
N LEU A 60 -14.36 9.71 -8.86
CA LEU A 60 -14.55 11.02 -8.26
C LEU A 60 -15.28 10.88 -6.92
N LEU A 61 -14.78 11.50 -5.87
CA LEU A 61 -15.47 11.56 -4.59
C LEU A 61 -16.53 12.66 -4.62
N VAL A 62 -17.76 12.31 -4.25
CA VAL A 62 -18.90 13.22 -4.27
C VAL A 62 -19.58 13.25 -2.90
N ASP A 63 -20.31 14.33 -2.62
CA ASP A 63 -21.20 14.41 -1.45
C ASP A 63 -22.51 13.64 -1.67
N GLU A 64 -23.41 13.67 -0.68
CA GLU A 64 -24.70 12.99 -0.74
C GLU A 64 -25.66 13.56 -1.80
N LEU A 65 -25.38 14.76 -2.32
CA LEU A 65 -26.13 15.40 -3.42
C LEU A 65 -25.51 15.10 -4.80
N GLY A 66 -24.45 14.26 -4.85
CA GLY A 66 -23.73 13.95 -6.08
C GLY A 66 -22.80 15.07 -6.57
N LYS A 67 -22.57 16.11 -5.76
CA LYS A 67 -21.63 17.18 -6.10
C LYS A 67 -20.20 16.77 -5.76
N PRO A 68 -19.20 17.15 -6.60
CA PRO A 68 -17.80 16.87 -6.29
C PRO A 68 -17.39 17.35 -4.90
N LEU A 69 -16.87 16.45 -4.09
CA LEU A 69 -16.40 16.75 -2.74
C LEU A 69 -15.20 17.70 -2.80
N LYS A 70 -15.24 18.77 -2.01
CA LYS A 70 -14.15 19.71 -1.87
C LYS A 70 -13.25 19.30 -0.71
N ALA A 71 -11.93 19.21 -0.96
CA ALA A 71 -10.95 18.87 0.07
C ALA A 71 -11.02 19.84 1.27
N ALA A 72 -11.20 21.13 1.01
CA ALA A 72 -11.36 22.16 2.05
C ALA A 72 -12.66 22.02 2.86
N GLY A 73 -13.66 21.32 2.36
CA GLY A 73 -14.92 21.06 3.07
C GLY A 73 -14.86 19.92 4.07
N LEU A 74 -13.79 19.11 4.05
CA LEU A 74 -13.62 18.02 5.01
C LEU A 74 -13.22 18.55 6.40
N ARG A 75 -13.97 18.12 7.40
CA ARG A 75 -13.64 18.43 8.80
C ARG A 75 -12.50 17.53 9.28
N ALA A 76 -11.48 18.16 9.86
CA ALA A 76 -10.35 17.40 10.40
C ALA A 76 -10.80 16.41 11.48
N GLN A 77 -10.15 15.26 11.51
CA GLN A 77 -10.35 14.19 12.51
C GLN A 77 -11.79 13.63 12.57
N THR A 78 -12.49 13.68 11.43
CA THR A 78 -13.83 13.12 11.25
C THR A 78 -13.72 11.83 10.44
N ASN A 79 -14.49 10.80 10.84
CA ASN A 79 -14.58 9.55 10.08
C ASN A 79 -15.51 9.74 8.89
N TYR A 80 -14.95 9.79 7.67
CA TYR A 80 -15.74 9.70 6.45
C TYR A 80 -15.55 8.33 5.83
N LEU A 81 -16.59 7.82 5.16
CA LEU A 81 -16.61 6.57 4.41
C LEU A 81 -17.03 6.81 2.96
N PHE A 82 -16.41 6.09 2.05
CA PHE A 82 -16.84 5.88 0.67
C PHE A 82 -16.54 4.44 0.26
N HIS A 83 -16.94 4.01 -0.93
CA HIS A 83 -16.67 2.66 -1.42
C HIS A 83 -15.68 2.69 -2.58
N TYR A 84 -14.65 1.84 -2.51
CA TYR A 84 -13.62 1.68 -3.52
C TYR A 84 -12.71 0.48 -3.18
N PRO A 85 -12.23 -0.34 -4.12
CA PRO A 85 -12.53 -0.29 -5.57
C PRO A 85 -13.83 -0.97 -5.96
N PHE A 86 -14.52 -1.65 -5.02
CA PHE A 86 -15.77 -2.37 -5.28
C PHE A 86 -16.92 -1.80 -4.45
N GLU A 87 -18.15 -2.05 -4.91
CA GLU A 87 -19.37 -1.57 -4.24
C GLU A 87 -19.49 -2.00 -2.77
N ALA A 88 -18.91 -3.17 -2.41
CA ALA A 88 -18.93 -3.66 -1.03
C ALA A 88 -17.65 -3.37 -0.23
N THR A 89 -16.68 -2.64 -0.76
CA THR A 89 -15.42 -2.38 -0.05
C THR A 89 -15.37 -0.97 0.53
N PRO A 90 -15.66 -0.80 1.84
CA PRO A 90 -15.65 0.52 2.48
C PRO A 90 -14.22 1.02 2.69
N VAL A 91 -14.05 2.32 2.61
CA VAL A 91 -12.80 3.05 2.73
C VAL A 91 -12.98 4.22 3.69
N PHE A 92 -12.06 4.38 4.64
CA PHE A 92 -11.95 5.60 5.42
C PHE A 92 -11.33 6.72 4.59
N LEU A 93 -11.94 7.90 4.59
CA LEU A 93 -11.35 9.15 4.16
C LEU A 93 -11.16 10.03 5.41
N LEU A 94 -9.93 10.46 5.66
CA LEU A 94 -9.58 11.20 6.87
C LEU A 94 -8.80 12.47 6.50
N ASP A 95 -9.17 13.60 7.08
CA ASP A 95 -8.28 14.76 7.20
C ASP A 95 -7.63 14.69 8.59
N LEU A 96 -6.34 14.41 8.62
CA LEU A 96 -5.59 14.29 9.87
C LEU A 96 -5.31 15.65 10.54
N GLY A 97 -5.61 16.77 9.86
CA GLY A 97 -5.29 18.14 10.33
C GLY A 97 -3.79 18.46 10.33
N LYS A 98 -2.93 17.47 10.05
CA LYS A 98 -1.47 17.57 9.97
C LYS A 98 -0.96 16.77 8.78
N ALA A 99 0.18 17.21 8.22
CA ALA A 99 0.77 16.53 7.08
C ALA A 99 1.17 15.08 7.43
N ALA A 100 0.86 14.15 6.54
CA ALA A 100 1.29 12.77 6.61
C ALA A 100 2.43 12.57 5.59
N ALA A 101 3.63 12.24 6.08
CA ALA A 101 4.81 12.04 5.25
C ALA A 101 4.81 10.65 4.59
N ALA A 102 5.52 10.55 3.47
CA ALA A 102 5.78 9.26 2.85
C ALA A 102 6.46 8.30 3.84
N THR A 103 6.03 7.05 3.85
CA THR A 103 6.48 6.04 4.82
C THR A 103 6.74 4.71 4.13
N GLN A 104 7.87 4.09 4.47
CA GLN A 104 8.16 2.72 4.01
C GLN A 104 7.46 1.72 4.92
N LEU A 105 6.76 0.78 4.32
CA LEU A 105 5.92 -0.21 4.98
C LEU A 105 6.19 -1.61 4.41
N VAL A 106 5.66 -2.62 5.09
CA VAL A 106 5.83 -4.02 4.70
C VAL A 106 4.49 -4.74 4.84
N THR A 107 4.12 -5.57 3.87
CA THR A 107 2.94 -6.44 3.94
C THR A 107 3.21 -7.66 4.83
N ARG A 108 2.17 -8.46 5.14
CA ARG A 108 2.30 -9.75 5.86
C ARG A 108 3.27 -10.71 5.15
N ASP A 109 3.31 -10.67 3.81
CA ASP A 109 4.16 -11.51 2.98
C ASP A 109 5.59 -10.92 2.82
N LYS A 110 5.95 -9.96 3.69
CA LYS A 110 7.26 -9.31 3.73
C LYS A 110 7.62 -8.53 2.45
N GLN A 111 6.63 -8.11 1.68
CA GLN A 111 6.83 -7.25 0.51
C GLN A 111 6.94 -5.78 0.96
N PRO A 112 8.09 -5.12 0.77
CA PRO A 112 8.23 -3.72 1.10
C PRO A 112 7.53 -2.84 0.06
N TYR A 113 6.98 -1.71 0.51
CA TYR A 113 6.40 -0.70 -0.35
C TYR A 113 6.53 0.70 0.24
N GLN A 114 6.50 1.71 -0.63
CA GLN A 114 6.56 3.11 -0.23
C GLN A 114 5.16 3.72 -0.33
N TRP A 115 4.54 4.01 0.81
CA TRP A 115 3.33 4.81 0.84
C TRP A 115 3.68 6.30 0.61
N PRO A 116 3.01 7.01 -0.34
CA PRO A 116 3.43 8.36 -0.75
C PRO A 116 3.07 9.47 0.25
N GLY A 117 2.33 9.15 1.30
CA GLY A 117 1.83 10.13 2.25
C GLY A 117 0.46 10.68 1.90
N GLY A 118 0.05 11.74 2.62
CA GLY A 118 -1.23 12.39 2.40
C GLY A 118 -1.25 13.33 1.18
N VAL A 119 -2.44 13.63 0.69
CA VAL A 119 -2.70 14.56 -0.41
C VAL A 119 -3.39 15.83 0.06
N GLY A 120 -3.73 16.72 -0.86
CA GLY A 120 -4.34 18.02 -0.59
C GLY A 120 -3.34 19.10 -0.20
N PRO A 121 -3.79 20.36 -0.02
CA PRO A 121 -2.92 21.51 0.21
C PRO A 121 -2.03 21.36 1.45
N ARG A 122 -2.54 20.70 2.49
CA ARG A 122 -1.81 20.44 3.75
C ARG A 122 -1.16 19.05 3.79
N ARG A 123 -1.32 18.25 2.73
CA ARG A 123 -0.90 16.85 2.72
C ARG A 123 -1.46 16.03 3.89
N SER A 124 -2.66 16.38 4.35
CA SER A 124 -3.30 15.80 5.53
C SER A 124 -4.43 14.83 5.20
N LEU A 125 -4.84 14.74 3.92
CA LEU A 125 -5.90 13.86 3.48
C LEU A 125 -5.34 12.49 3.13
N VAL A 126 -5.88 11.46 3.77
CA VAL A 126 -5.48 10.07 3.59
C VAL A 126 -6.70 9.17 3.42
N ALA A 127 -6.53 8.05 2.73
CA ALA A 127 -7.59 7.04 2.61
C ALA A 127 -7.03 5.63 2.81
N PHE A 128 -7.77 4.81 3.56
CA PHE A 128 -7.42 3.43 3.87
C PHE A 128 -8.65 2.53 3.81
N SER A 129 -8.47 1.30 3.37
CA SER A 129 -9.53 0.29 3.49
C SER A 129 -10.07 0.26 4.93
N ALA A 130 -11.39 0.33 5.08
CA ALA A 130 -12.05 0.21 6.38
C ALA A 130 -12.29 -1.27 6.77
N ILE A 131 -11.61 -2.20 6.10
CA ILE A 131 -11.61 -3.63 6.40
C ILE A 131 -10.40 -3.92 7.29
N CYS A 132 -10.63 -4.39 8.51
CA CYS A 132 -9.57 -4.74 9.46
C CYS A 132 -8.62 -5.79 8.86
N ALA A 133 -7.31 -5.55 8.91
CA ALA A 133 -6.32 -6.41 8.28
C ALA A 133 -6.14 -7.80 8.95
N HIS A 134 -6.76 -8.03 10.12
CA HIS A 134 -6.74 -9.33 10.80
C HIS A 134 -8.10 -10.04 10.74
N LYS A 135 -9.16 -9.43 11.31
CA LYS A 135 -10.49 -10.06 11.40
C LYS A 135 -11.37 -9.82 10.17
N LEU A 136 -10.96 -8.96 9.23
CA LEU A 136 -11.74 -8.56 8.07
C LEU A 136 -13.10 -7.92 8.41
N VAL A 137 -13.31 -7.51 9.68
CA VAL A 137 -14.51 -6.75 10.05
C VAL A 137 -14.49 -5.39 9.36
N TYR A 138 -15.68 -4.91 9.05
CA TYR A 138 -15.87 -3.69 8.27
C TYR A 138 -17.11 -2.92 8.78
N PRO A 139 -17.23 -1.61 8.50
CA PRO A 139 -18.44 -0.85 8.79
C PRO A 139 -19.62 -1.34 7.96
N THR A 140 -20.72 -1.65 8.65
CA THR A 140 -22.04 -1.90 8.04
C THR A 140 -23.00 -0.78 8.46
N LYS A 141 -24.21 -0.77 7.90
CA LYS A 141 -25.25 0.19 8.29
C LYS A 141 -25.66 0.05 9.75
N ASP A 142 -25.56 -1.15 10.32
CA ASP A 142 -25.99 -1.42 11.68
C ASP A 142 -24.87 -1.33 12.72
N LEU A 143 -23.64 -1.74 12.35
CA LEU A 143 -22.56 -1.91 13.32
C LEU A 143 -21.20 -1.66 12.66
N SER A 144 -20.31 -0.96 13.37
CA SER A 144 -18.90 -0.84 12.99
C SER A 144 -18.01 -1.11 14.20
N PHE A 145 -17.14 -2.11 14.09
CA PHE A 145 -16.08 -2.40 15.07
C PHE A 145 -14.78 -1.65 14.78
N ILE A 146 -14.64 -1.00 13.64
CA ILE A 146 -13.42 -0.29 13.26
C ILE A 146 -13.75 1.18 12.98
N SER A 147 -12.97 2.09 13.55
CA SER A 147 -13.14 3.53 13.34
C SER A 147 -11.85 4.29 13.68
N PHE A 148 -11.70 5.47 13.11
CA PHE A 148 -10.67 6.43 13.54
C PHE A 148 -11.06 7.05 14.87
N ARG A 149 -10.09 7.22 15.76
CA ARG A 149 -10.25 7.77 17.11
C ARG A 149 -9.19 8.79 17.40
N LYS A 150 -9.65 9.95 17.84
CA LYS A 150 -8.79 11.03 18.30
C LYS A 150 -8.33 10.75 19.73
N GLY A 151 -7.03 10.94 19.98
CA GLY A 151 -6.46 10.88 21.32
C GLY A 151 -6.61 9.53 22.02
N ALA A 152 -6.76 8.42 21.28
CA ALA A 152 -6.88 7.09 21.85
C ALA A 152 -5.57 6.60 22.46
N ALA A 153 -5.63 5.79 23.52
CA ALA A 153 -4.46 5.13 24.09
C ALA A 153 -3.97 4.02 23.15
N VAL A 154 -2.67 4.00 22.86
CA VAL A 154 -2.04 2.92 22.06
C VAL A 154 -1.97 1.62 22.86
N ASN A 155 -1.78 1.71 24.16
CA ASN A 155 -1.85 0.56 25.08
C ASN A 155 -2.52 1.03 26.37
N PRO A 156 -3.66 0.43 26.78
CA PRO A 156 -4.34 0.82 28.03
C PRO A 156 -3.47 0.66 29.28
N GLN A 157 -2.46 -0.22 29.24
CA GLN A 157 -1.58 -0.50 30.37
C GLN A 157 -0.34 0.41 30.42
N THR A 158 -0.06 1.19 29.39
CA THR A 158 1.03 2.17 29.36
C THR A 158 0.45 3.57 29.26
N PRO A 159 0.64 4.46 30.26
CA PRO A 159 0.24 5.86 30.16
C PRO A 159 1.03 6.52 29.02
N SER A 160 0.49 6.53 27.82
CA SER A 160 1.01 7.29 26.69
C SER A 160 0.06 8.43 26.38
N LYS A 161 0.62 9.55 25.95
CA LYS A 161 -0.18 10.66 25.41
C LYS A 161 -1.02 10.06 24.27
N GLY A 162 -2.34 10.21 24.36
CA GLY A 162 -3.27 9.65 23.38
C GLY A 162 -2.87 10.00 21.93
N SER A 163 -2.97 9.05 21.04
CA SER A 163 -2.66 9.16 19.62
C SER A 163 -3.91 9.13 18.77
N ASP A 164 -3.88 9.83 17.65
CA ASP A 164 -4.92 9.73 16.65
C ASP A 164 -4.68 8.43 15.85
N LEU A 165 -5.58 7.47 15.95
CA LEU A 165 -5.41 6.14 15.37
C LEU A 165 -6.71 5.54 14.83
N ILE A 166 -6.60 4.59 13.91
CA ILE A 166 -7.71 3.71 13.52
C ILE A 166 -7.66 2.49 14.45
N HIS A 167 -8.80 2.19 15.12
CA HIS A 167 -8.91 1.12 16.09
C HIS A 167 -10.00 0.12 15.69
N CYS A 168 -9.66 -1.15 15.69
CA CYS A 168 -10.58 -2.26 15.51
C CYS A 168 -10.93 -2.87 16.88
N CYS A 169 -12.16 -2.68 17.36
CA CYS A 169 -12.62 -3.23 18.63
C CYS A 169 -12.90 -4.74 18.58
N ALA A 170 -12.93 -5.36 17.41
CA ALA A 170 -13.13 -6.80 17.29
C ALA A 170 -11.90 -7.63 17.69
N ASP A 171 -10.70 -7.02 17.62
CA ASP A 171 -9.43 -7.70 17.89
C ASP A 171 -8.37 -6.77 18.49
N HIS A 172 -8.74 -5.53 18.75
CA HIS A 172 -7.87 -4.47 19.29
C HIS A 172 -6.65 -4.13 18.43
N SER A 173 -6.68 -4.44 17.13
CA SER A 173 -5.67 -3.94 16.20
C SER A 173 -5.78 -2.42 16.07
N GLN A 174 -4.64 -1.75 16.15
CA GLN A 174 -4.51 -0.30 16.11
C GLN A 174 -3.54 0.12 15.00
N TYR A 175 -3.90 1.14 14.24
CA TYR A 175 -3.16 1.57 13.07
C TYR A 175 -2.92 3.08 13.10
N ASP A 176 -1.71 3.51 12.72
CA ASP A 176 -1.34 4.94 12.62
C ASP A 176 -1.64 5.49 11.21
N PRO A 177 -2.73 6.25 11.03
CA PRO A 177 -3.06 6.81 9.72
C PRO A 177 -2.06 7.85 9.22
N ALA A 178 -1.27 8.47 10.10
CA ALA A 178 -0.25 9.43 9.71
C ALA A 178 1.01 8.75 9.13
N ARG A 179 1.14 7.43 9.34
CA ARG A 179 2.23 6.58 8.82
C ARG A 179 1.72 5.46 7.93
N GLY A 180 0.76 5.76 7.04
CA GLY A 180 0.25 4.78 6.09
C GLY A 180 -0.53 3.63 6.71
N ALA A 181 -1.23 3.88 7.81
CA ALA A 181 -1.95 2.90 8.62
C ALA A 181 -1.06 1.74 9.12
N GLN A 182 0.20 2.05 9.45
CA GLN A 182 1.11 1.11 10.10
C GLN A 182 0.50 0.55 11.37
N VAL A 183 0.70 -0.74 11.62
CA VAL A 183 0.24 -1.40 12.86
C VAL A 183 1.03 -0.88 14.04
N LEU A 184 0.33 -0.41 15.08
CA LEU A 184 0.90 0.03 16.35
C LEU A 184 0.76 -1.02 17.45
N ALA A 185 -0.37 -1.73 17.45
CA ALA A 185 -0.69 -2.76 18.45
C ALA A 185 -1.75 -3.73 17.91
N GLY A 186 -1.91 -4.85 18.60
CA GLY A 186 -2.88 -5.89 18.25
C GLY A 186 -2.34 -6.94 17.28
N PRO A 187 -3.19 -7.88 16.88
CA PRO A 187 -2.78 -9.05 16.11
C PRO A 187 -2.69 -8.84 14.59
N ALA A 188 -2.96 -7.65 14.07
CA ALA A 188 -2.83 -7.40 12.63
C ALA A 188 -1.36 -7.54 12.19
N GLU A 189 -1.12 -8.28 11.12
CA GLU A 189 0.22 -8.60 10.61
C GLU A 189 0.70 -7.61 9.53
N GLN A 190 -0.16 -6.70 9.10
CA GLN A 190 0.13 -5.71 8.06
C GLN A 190 -0.69 -4.43 8.25
N PRO A 191 -0.26 -3.31 7.65
CA PRO A 191 -1.04 -2.08 7.57
C PRO A 191 -2.39 -2.30 6.88
N LEU A 192 -3.35 -1.40 7.12
CA LEU A 192 -4.54 -1.32 6.27
C LEU A 192 -4.11 -0.97 4.84
N CYS A 193 -4.74 -1.60 3.86
CA CYS A 193 -4.53 -1.27 2.45
C CYS A 193 -4.81 0.21 2.21
N ALA A 194 -3.82 0.94 1.68
CA ALA A 194 -4.00 2.34 1.35
C ALA A 194 -4.79 2.49 0.05
N VAL A 195 -5.70 3.46 0.01
CA VAL A 195 -6.34 3.92 -1.22
C VAL A 195 -5.63 5.18 -1.68
N LEU A 196 -5.14 5.15 -2.91
CA LEU A 196 -4.43 6.27 -3.50
C LEU A 196 -5.42 7.36 -3.93
N LEU A 197 -5.18 8.56 -3.45
CA LEU A 197 -5.97 9.73 -3.78
C LEU A 197 -5.18 10.69 -4.66
N GLU A 198 -5.87 11.36 -5.56
CA GLU A 198 -5.41 12.55 -6.26
C GLU A 198 -6.24 13.76 -5.84
N HIS A 199 -5.58 14.90 -5.66
CA HIS A 199 -6.19 16.18 -5.39
C HIS A 199 -5.95 17.12 -6.55
N ASP A 200 -7.01 17.63 -7.16
CA ASP A 200 -6.92 18.69 -8.16
C ASP A 200 -6.93 20.06 -7.46
N ALA A 201 -5.79 20.74 -7.49
CA ALA A 201 -5.62 22.06 -6.84
C ALA A 201 -6.46 23.17 -7.46
N LYS A 202 -6.91 23.03 -8.72
CA LYS A 202 -7.75 24.06 -9.39
C LYS A 202 -9.21 23.94 -9.00
N THR A 203 -9.69 22.73 -8.90
CA THR A 203 -11.10 22.43 -8.60
C THR A 203 -11.32 22.01 -7.16
N ASP A 204 -10.25 21.80 -6.39
CA ASP A 204 -10.25 21.28 -5.00
C ASP A 204 -10.97 19.93 -4.86
N GLN A 205 -10.97 19.11 -5.93
CA GLN A 205 -11.66 17.82 -5.98
C GLN A 205 -10.71 16.68 -5.60
N LEU A 206 -11.31 15.60 -5.08
CA LEU A 206 -10.61 14.37 -4.71
C LEU A 206 -11.06 13.21 -5.61
N THR A 207 -10.10 12.43 -6.08
CA THR A 207 -10.32 11.24 -6.92
C THR A 207 -9.56 10.07 -6.33
N ALA A 208 -10.21 8.92 -6.13
CA ALA A 208 -9.55 7.65 -5.84
C ALA A 208 -9.04 7.03 -7.14
N THR A 209 -7.81 6.52 -7.16
CA THR A 209 -7.15 6.07 -8.40
C THR A 209 -6.58 4.66 -8.32
N GLY A 210 -6.44 4.09 -7.13
CA GLY A 210 -5.86 2.77 -6.96
C GLY A 210 -5.71 2.38 -5.51
N THR A 211 -5.10 1.24 -5.28
CA THR A 211 -4.77 0.69 -3.98
C THR A 211 -3.29 0.40 -3.87
N LEU A 212 -2.76 0.40 -2.65
CA LEU A 212 -1.35 0.13 -2.37
C LEU A 212 -1.19 -0.60 -1.04
N GLY A 213 -0.33 -1.62 -1.03
CA GLY A 213 -0.08 -2.46 0.14
C GLY A 213 -0.84 -3.79 0.07
N GLY A 214 -0.99 -4.44 1.23
CA GLY A 214 -1.61 -5.76 1.30
C GLY A 214 -3.12 -5.71 1.15
N GLU A 215 -3.64 -5.92 -0.05
CA GLU A 215 -5.07 -6.08 -0.29
C GLU A 215 -5.59 -7.40 0.28
N LEU A 216 -6.76 -7.37 0.88
CA LEU A 216 -7.45 -8.54 1.43
C LEU A 216 -8.86 -8.71 0.85
N PHE A 217 -9.12 -8.17 -0.34
CA PHE A 217 -10.47 -8.16 -0.93
C PHE A 217 -10.96 -9.57 -1.25
N ASP A 218 -10.12 -10.45 -1.76
CA ASP A 218 -10.52 -11.83 -2.06
C ASP A 218 -10.89 -12.59 -0.79
N ASP A 219 -10.09 -12.49 0.27
CA ASP A 219 -10.36 -13.07 1.57
C ASP A 219 -11.65 -12.49 2.18
N PHE A 220 -11.84 -11.18 2.04
CA PHE A 220 -13.03 -10.47 2.49
C PHE A 220 -14.29 -10.95 1.77
N PHE A 221 -14.27 -11.01 0.45
CA PHE A 221 -15.41 -11.49 -0.34
C PHE A 221 -15.73 -12.96 -0.07
N LYS A 222 -14.71 -13.80 0.09
CA LYS A 222 -14.88 -15.21 0.43
C LYS A 222 -15.54 -15.37 1.81
N LYS A 223 -15.05 -14.62 2.80
CA LYS A 223 -15.55 -14.68 4.19
C LYS A 223 -16.98 -14.22 4.31
N TYR A 224 -17.36 -13.15 3.60
CA TYR A 224 -18.66 -12.49 3.78
C TYR A 224 -19.59 -12.66 2.57
N GLU A 225 -19.37 -13.64 1.71
CA GLU A 225 -20.12 -13.83 0.46
C GLU A 225 -21.64 -13.75 0.67
N MET A 226 -22.19 -14.56 1.59
CA MET A 226 -23.63 -14.59 1.88
C MET A 226 -24.10 -13.26 2.48
N LYS A 227 -23.33 -12.68 3.41
CA LYS A 227 -23.71 -11.42 4.07
C LYS A 227 -23.72 -10.27 3.06
N LEU A 228 -22.70 -10.16 2.22
CA LEU A 228 -22.60 -9.12 1.19
C LEU A 228 -23.68 -9.26 0.13
N SER A 229 -24.08 -10.48 -0.22
CA SER A 229 -25.21 -10.70 -1.13
C SER A 229 -26.54 -10.17 -0.57
N LEU A 230 -26.71 -10.17 0.75
CA LEU A 230 -27.90 -9.61 1.42
C LEU A 230 -27.80 -8.09 1.61
N GLU A 231 -26.60 -7.55 1.89
CA GLU A 231 -26.41 -6.11 2.19
C GLU A 231 -26.30 -5.26 0.91
N VAL A 232 -25.61 -5.77 -0.11
CA VAL A 232 -25.29 -5.04 -1.35
C VAL A 232 -25.93 -5.69 -2.58
N GLY A 233 -26.26 -6.97 -2.48
CA GLY A 233 -26.82 -7.74 -3.57
C GLY A 233 -25.77 -8.28 -4.55
N PRO A 234 -26.16 -8.58 -5.81
CA PRO A 234 -25.26 -9.20 -6.80
C PRO A 234 -24.09 -8.30 -7.21
N ASN A 235 -24.20 -7.02 -6.92
CA ASN A 235 -23.19 -6.01 -7.31
C ASN A 235 -22.03 -5.87 -6.31
N ALA A 236 -21.98 -6.66 -5.22
CA ALA A 236 -20.98 -6.54 -4.18
C ALA A 236 -19.52 -6.52 -4.70
N LYS A 237 -19.23 -7.32 -5.71
CA LYS A 237 -17.90 -7.41 -6.37
C LYS A 237 -17.79 -6.53 -7.63
N GLN A 238 -18.80 -5.74 -7.94
CA GLN A 238 -18.76 -4.83 -9.08
C GLN A 238 -17.83 -3.66 -8.77
N ALA A 239 -16.99 -3.29 -9.73
CA ALA A 239 -16.12 -2.13 -9.59
C ALA A 239 -16.97 -0.86 -9.49
N VAL A 240 -16.61 0.02 -8.57
CA VAL A 240 -17.18 1.36 -8.50
C VAL A 240 -16.69 2.15 -9.72
N LEU A 241 -17.62 2.70 -10.47
CA LEU A 241 -17.34 3.46 -11.69
C LEU A 241 -17.71 4.94 -11.49
N GLN A 242 -16.93 5.82 -12.13
CA GLN A 242 -17.17 7.26 -12.21
C GLN A 242 -17.13 8.00 -10.86
N GLN A 243 -18.00 7.68 -9.90
CA GLN A 243 -18.12 8.41 -8.64
C GLN A 243 -18.43 7.52 -7.45
N SER A 244 -18.01 7.95 -6.25
CA SER A 244 -18.36 7.32 -4.97
C SER A 244 -18.80 8.37 -3.96
N THR A 245 -19.94 8.13 -3.30
CA THR A 245 -20.50 9.04 -2.30
C THR A 245 -19.77 8.93 -0.99
N VAL A 246 -19.31 10.07 -0.47
CA VAL A 246 -18.67 10.20 0.83
C VAL A 246 -19.71 10.57 1.89
N ARG A 247 -19.72 9.83 3.00
CA ARG A 247 -20.61 10.05 4.15
C ARG A 247 -19.82 10.01 5.45
N GLU A 248 -20.31 10.66 6.48
CA GLU A 248 -19.76 10.46 7.82
C GLU A 248 -20.11 9.07 8.34
N LEU A 249 -19.21 8.43 9.08
CA LEU A 249 -19.43 7.12 9.66
C LEU A 249 -20.67 7.09 10.57
N ASP A 250 -20.88 8.15 11.37
CA ASP A 250 -22.01 8.24 12.29
C ASP A 250 -23.36 8.42 11.56
N GLN A 251 -23.35 8.86 10.30
CA GLN A 251 -24.53 8.90 9.43
C GLN A 251 -24.73 7.57 8.69
N TYR A 252 -23.62 6.90 8.34
CA TYR A 252 -23.65 5.63 7.64
C TYR A 252 -24.01 4.46 8.57
N CYS A 253 -23.45 4.43 9.78
CA CYS A 253 -23.54 3.34 10.75
C CYS A 253 -24.32 3.75 11.99
N ARG A 254 -25.32 2.96 12.37
CA ARG A 254 -26.15 3.22 13.56
C ARG A 254 -25.39 3.07 14.88
N ASN A 255 -24.47 2.09 14.95
CA ASN A 255 -23.78 1.73 16.20
C ASN A 255 -22.26 1.59 15.99
N PRO A 256 -21.50 2.69 15.89
CA PRO A 256 -20.04 2.61 15.94
C PRO A 256 -19.57 2.18 17.33
N VAL A 257 -18.97 0.99 17.43
CA VAL A 257 -18.47 0.45 18.70
C VAL A 257 -17.25 1.21 19.16
N ARG A 258 -17.24 1.57 20.44
CA ARG A 258 -16.09 2.19 21.11
C ARG A 258 -15.63 1.27 22.24
N CYS A 259 -14.37 0.84 22.17
CA CYS A 259 -13.70 0.03 23.18
C CYS A 259 -12.57 0.75 23.88
#